data_c555756ae3d4d9f795f283ac291104ff
#
_entry.id   c555756ae3d4d9f795f283ac291104ff
#
_cell.length_a   1.000
_cell.length_b   1.000
_cell.length_c   1.000
_cell.angle_alpha   90.00
_cell.angle_beta   90.00
_cell.angle_gamma   90.00
#
_symmetry.space_group_name_H-M   'P 1'
#
loop_
_entity.id
_entity.type
_entity.pdbx_description
1 polymer ?
#
loop_
_entity_poly.entity_id
_entity_poly.type
_entity_poly.pdbx_seq_one_letter_code
_entity_poly.pdbx_strand_id
1 'polypeptide(L)'
;MKKVTFSCLTLATLLQLIPSNGNAANIQVNKKKTNRTEMKQDTIPANSTKKESEEGERNVMLNASDANKPREIQIGLPSEDVNVYENGLPAVYSSTVHKLAAHWRSDSSLGEVGLLSPSESAITTGNIAYSVNSFSKLGQKDFQGILNYRTNHFGMQNFDFNVSGAINDQWLYTASIYQNFDPGSFDLEFTNYADRTEIYHAGLTRLFNNGRGKISLLYKHSRSENPASYANAAPFIYVGDGSVKEIDGFKLGTNSYVPQNGSFPYMDVRDGKMKTWNLGNGSENRANEIALISDYRFRNDLLWKFNLKYMDAPRANYVDFGGSTISEVTANDGFTLSNGDPYEGLAEGHRTWLHVGKVKNFLITSELNKTFGNHDLRLGVNEWYYHLDYYSSSLQWMATVQNYPQLLTSTTTSSLDPTLTGQRVQTYGYNELSPEYTKGYENKLALYFTDNWQVTPQFNIYYGGRLEYYRMSADQISASRFPGFRIGDFTTYSKEEETGNIIATQRSIHPAKVVKDKLNYAATLRAAYNVTGQFGLTADGTVATRFPRINEYAGTGPTEEQYKRVTIPLIRGGLFYKNKWINLTSMVTYISKSNNIDQQNLTKPGTEEGKTVLLIYNIKTLGWTTS
;
A
#
# COMPACT_ATOMS: atom_id res chain seq x y z
N MET A 1 9.42 -23.68 -25.48
CA MET A 1 8.68 -22.60 -26.16
C MET A 1 7.20 -22.97 -26.29
N LYS A 2 6.39 -22.67 -25.27
CA LYS A 2 4.94 -22.80 -25.37
C LYS A 2 4.41 -21.54 -26.07
N LYS A 3 3.80 -21.72 -27.24
CA LYS A 3 3.14 -20.64 -27.96
C LYS A 3 1.95 -20.14 -27.13
N VAL A 4 2.07 -18.92 -26.62
CA VAL A 4 0.93 -18.21 -26.04
C VAL A 4 0.11 -17.67 -27.20
N THR A 5 -1.04 -18.29 -27.44
CA THR A 5 -2.01 -17.81 -28.43
C THR A 5 -2.80 -16.67 -27.78
N PHE A 6 -2.44 -15.44 -28.07
CA PHE A 6 -3.19 -14.27 -27.64
C PHE A 6 -4.53 -14.23 -28.40
N SER A 7 -5.62 -14.24 -27.66
CA SER A 7 -6.94 -14.00 -28.23
C SER A 7 -7.09 -12.49 -28.51
N CYS A 8 -6.89 -12.07 -29.74
CA CYS A 8 -7.17 -10.74 -30.26
C CYS A 8 -8.66 -10.35 -30.25
N LEU A 9 -9.52 -11.16 -29.61
CA LEU A 9 -10.97 -10.96 -29.64
C LEU A 9 -11.45 -9.75 -28.79
N THR A 10 -10.69 -9.35 -27.77
CA THR A 10 -11.11 -8.26 -26.89
C THR A 10 -10.90 -6.86 -27.50
N LEU A 11 -9.96 -6.71 -28.41
CA LEU A 11 -9.72 -5.42 -29.08
C LEU A 11 -10.72 -5.17 -30.21
N ALA A 12 -11.19 -6.22 -30.88
CA ALA A 12 -12.15 -6.11 -31.98
C ALA A 12 -13.57 -5.71 -31.52
N THR A 13 -13.96 -6.09 -30.30
CA THR A 13 -15.29 -5.74 -29.76
C THR A 13 -15.39 -4.29 -29.28
N LEU A 14 -14.30 -3.66 -28.86
CA LEU A 14 -14.28 -2.24 -28.49
C LEU A 14 -14.30 -1.31 -29.71
N LEU A 15 -13.77 -1.75 -30.84
CA LEU A 15 -13.80 -0.99 -32.11
C LEU A 15 -15.19 -0.99 -32.80
N GLN A 16 -16.06 -1.90 -32.45
CA GLN A 16 -17.42 -1.95 -33.00
C GLN A 16 -18.43 -1.02 -32.32
N LEU A 17 -18.04 -0.36 -31.23
CA LEU A 17 -18.88 0.62 -30.52
C LEU A 17 -18.66 2.07 -30.96
N ILE A 18 -17.82 2.30 -31.97
CA ILE A 18 -17.65 3.61 -32.59
C ILE A 18 -18.71 3.78 -33.68
N PRO A 19 -19.62 4.77 -33.61
CA PRO A 19 -20.56 5.00 -34.68
C PRO A 19 -19.82 5.38 -35.95
N SER A 20 -20.01 4.60 -36.99
CA SER A 20 -19.46 4.82 -38.33
C SER A 20 -20.18 5.99 -38.99
N ASN A 21 -19.76 7.23 -38.72
CA ASN A 21 -20.07 8.37 -39.59
C ASN A 21 -18.77 8.92 -40.14
N GLY A 22 -18.61 8.58 -41.39
CA GLY A 22 -17.77 8.93 -42.48
C GLY A 22 -16.69 10.00 -42.33
N ASN A 23 -15.57 9.61 -42.70
CA ASN A 23 -14.51 10.14 -43.54
C ASN A 23 -13.15 9.66 -43.02
N ALA A 24 -12.58 8.75 -43.78
CA ALA A 24 -11.19 8.33 -43.61
C ALA A 24 -10.27 9.54 -43.83
N ALA A 25 -9.75 10.08 -42.75
CA ALA A 25 -8.69 11.09 -42.82
C ALA A 25 -7.34 10.40 -42.71
N ASN A 26 -6.56 10.49 -43.78
CA ASN A 26 -5.16 10.12 -43.86
C ASN A 26 -4.37 10.78 -42.72
N ILE A 27 -3.74 9.98 -41.89
CA ILE A 27 -2.80 10.45 -40.90
C ILE A 27 -1.51 10.88 -41.58
N GLN A 28 -1.40 12.15 -41.95
CA GLN A 28 -0.12 12.79 -42.23
C GLN A 28 0.38 13.45 -40.94
N VAL A 29 1.53 13.00 -40.45
CA VAL A 29 2.28 13.66 -39.36
C VAL A 29 2.83 14.98 -39.87
N ASN A 30 2.10 16.07 -39.74
CA ASN A 30 2.60 17.40 -39.98
C ASN A 30 2.99 18.08 -38.68
N LYS A 31 4.30 18.24 -38.46
CA LYS A 31 4.84 19.19 -37.46
C LYS A 31 4.49 20.61 -37.89
N LYS A 32 3.37 21.15 -37.47
CA LYS A 32 3.10 22.59 -37.48
C LYS A 32 3.11 23.10 -36.04
N LYS A 33 4.04 24.03 -35.78
CA LYS A 33 3.94 24.94 -34.63
C LYS A 33 2.62 25.68 -34.74
N THR A 34 1.64 25.30 -33.97
CA THR A 34 0.40 26.07 -33.81
C THR A 34 0.56 26.92 -32.55
N ASN A 35 0.43 28.22 -32.73
CA ASN A 35 0.23 29.17 -31.64
C ASN A 35 -1.01 28.72 -30.87
N ARG A 36 -0.76 28.25 -29.68
CA ARG A 36 -1.77 27.83 -28.72
C ARG A 36 -2.41 29.07 -28.15
N THR A 37 -3.55 29.46 -28.65
CA THR A 37 -4.49 30.27 -27.87
C THR A 37 -5.00 29.34 -26.77
N GLU A 38 -4.42 29.45 -25.61
CA GLU A 38 -4.83 28.72 -24.42
C GLU A 38 -6.26 29.16 -24.09
N MET A 39 -7.27 28.35 -24.46
CA MET A 39 -8.49 28.33 -23.68
C MET A 39 -8.04 27.86 -22.29
N LYS A 40 -7.99 28.80 -21.37
CA LYS A 40 -7.81 28.52 -19.95
C LYS A 40 -8.89 27.51 -19.57
N GLN A 41 -8.52 26.24 -19.53
CA GLN A 41 -9.20 25.29 -18.70
C GLN A 41 -9.10 25.91 -17.31
N ASP A 42 -10.22 26.35 -16.73
CA ASP A 42 -10.29 26.80 -15.34
C ASP A 42 -10.02 25.61 -14.41
N THR A 43 -8.82 25.09 -14.49
CA THR A 43 -8.21 24.38 -13.39
C THR A 43 -8.08 25.41 -12.28
N ILE A 44 -8.58 25.08 -11.10
CA ILE A 44 -8.20 25.74 -9.85
C ILE A 44 -6.75 26.12 -10.00
N PRO A 45 -6.39 27.37 -9.74
CA PRO A 45 -5.01 27.75 -9.94
C PRO A 45 -4.14 26.79 -9.13
N ALA A 46 -3.46 25.92 -9.84
CA ALA A 46 -2.32 25.20 -9.30
C ALA A 46 -1.22 26.18 -8.84
N ASN A 47 -1.55 27.47 -8.85
CA ASN A 47 -0.65 28.56 -8.51
C ASN A 47 -0.32 28.65 -7.03
N SER A 48 -1.12 28.09 -6.13
CA SER A 48 -0.68 27.98 -4.74
C SER A 48 0.34 26.86 -4.56
N THR A 49 0.17 25.76 -5.25
CA THR A 49 1.10 24.63 -5.18
C THR A 49 2.34 24.81 -6.06
N LYS A 50 2.27 25.56 -7.17
CA LYS A 50 3.44 25.81 -8.02
C LYS A 50 4.50 26.72 -7.42
N LYS A 51 4.14 27.56 -6.45
CA LYS A 51 5.13 28.39 -5.72
C LYS A 51 5.68 27.72 -4.46
N GLU A 52 5.07 26.64 -4.03
CA GLU A 52 5.27 26.15 -2.68
C GLU A 52 6.43 25.22 -2.50
N SER A 53 6.82 24.53 -3.49
CA SER A 53 7.94 23.64 -3.26
C SER A 53 8.59 23.34 -4.58
N GLU A 54 9.71 23.92 -4.72
CA GLU A 54 10.72 23.38 -5.59
C GLU A 54 11.03 21.92 -5.22
N GLU A 55 10.68 21.47 -4.03
CA GLU A 55 10.57 20.06 -3.64
C GLU A 55 9.44 19.31 -4.37
N GLY A 56 8.35 19.97 -4.76
CA GLY A 56 7.23 19.37 -5.50
C GLY A 56 7.52 19.03 -6.97
N GLU A 57 8.60 19.58 -7.53
CA GLU A 57 9.04 19.20 -8.88
C GLU A 57 9.82 17.89 -8.93
N ARG A 58 10.05 17.24 -7.79
CA ARG A 58 10.69 15.92 -7.76
C ARG A 58 9.78 14.90 -8.43
N ASN A 59 10.36 14.05 -9.25
CA ASN A 59 9.63 12.94 -9.85
C ASN A 59 9.24 11.91 -8.77
N VAL A 60 8.04 12.04 -8.24
CA VAL A 60 7.51 11.19 -7.17
C VAL A 60 7.30 9.74 -7.60
N MET A 61 7.30 9.48 -8.92
CA MET A 61 7.16 8.15 -9.46
C MET A 61 8.50 7.46 -9.72
N LEU A 62 9.63 8.17 -9.56
CA LEU A 62 10.94 7.58 -9.75
C LEU A 62 11.37 6.82 -8.48
N ASN A 63 11.14 5.53 -8.45
CA ASN A 63 11.61 4.62 -7.42
C ASN A 63 12.58 3.60 -8.03
N ALA A 64 13.85 3.64 -7.60
CA ALA A 64 14.88 2.76 -8.14
C ALA A 64 14.74 1.31 -7.67
N SER A 65 14.11 1.07 -6.52
CA SER A 65 13.92 -0.26 -5.95
C SER A 65 12.61 -0.92 -6.38
N ASP A 66 11.59 -0.14 -6.73
CA ASP A 66 10.29 -0.65 -7.17
C ASP A 66 9.59 0.38 -8.08
N ALA A 67 9.62 0.14 -9.38
CA ALA A 67 8.99 1.01 -10.37
C ALA A 67 7.46 1.11 -10.25
N ASN A 68 6.84 0.21 -9.48
CA ASN A 68 5.40 0.19 -9.26
C ASN A 68 4.96 1.00 -8.04
N LYS A 69 5.91 1.50 -7.26
CA LYS A 69 5.66 2.32 -6.07
C LYS A 69 6.15 3.74 -6.29
N PRO A 70 5.48 4.74 -5.70
CA PRO A 70 6.01 6.09 -5.64
C PRO A 70 7.36 6.14 -4.94
N ARG A 71 8.17 7.14 -5.30
CA ARG A 71 9.40 7.40 -4.58
C ARG A 71 9.10 7.74 -3.14
N GLU A 72 9.79 7.09 -2.22
CA GLU A 72 9.75 7.43 -0.82
C GLU A 72 10.51 8.73 -0.56
N ILE A 73 9.84 9.72 0.00
CA ILE A 73 10.43 10.99 0.41
C ILE A 73 10.42 11.03 1.92
N GLN A 74 11.57 10.69 2.50
CA GLN A 74 11.72 10.65 3.94
C GLN A 74 11.81 12.06 4.53
N ILE A 75 11.12 12.27 5.64
CA ILE A 75 11.15 13.50 6.41
C ILE A 75 11.83 13.32 7.77
N GLY A 76 12.56 12.20 7.95
CA GLY A 76 13.30 11.90 9.18
C GLY A 76 12.53 11.02 10.18
N LEU A 77 11.39 10.47 9.80
CA LEU A 77 10.71 9.41 10.55
C LEU A 77 10.90 8.07 9.85
N PRO A 78 10.78 6.94 10.57
CA PRO A 78 10.71 5.62 9.94
C PRO A 78 9.65 5.65 8.83
N SER A 79 10.00 5.07 7.70
CA SER A 79 9.14 5.09 6.54
C SER A 79 7.82 4.38 6.81
N GLU A 80 6.74 5.10 6.62
CA GLU A 80 5.43 4.53 6.38
C GLU A 80 5.24 4.50 4.86
N ASP A 81 4.43 3.58 4.34
CA ASP A 81 4.08 3.56 2.93
C ASP A 81 3.64 4.95 2.45
N VAL A 82 4.11 5.35 1.28
CA VAL A 82 3.72 6.63 0.70
C VAL A 82 2.21 6.64 0.51
N ASN A 83 1.55 7.60 1.13
CA ASN A 83 0.12 7.77 0.95
C ASN A 83 -0.17 8.30 -0.46
N VAL A 84 -1.03 7.63 -1.17
CA VAL A 84 -1.50 8.04 -2.50
C VAL A 84 -2.97 8.43 -2.41
N TYR A 85 -3.26 9.62 -2.87
CA TYR A 85 -4.63 10.14 -2.98
C TYR A 85 -5.01 10.23 -4.46
N GLU A 86 -6.24 9.85 -4.75
CA GLU A 86 -6.86 10.02 -6.06
C GLU A 86 -8.13 10.83 -5.90
N ASN A 87 -8.21 11.97 -6.57
CA ASN A 87 -9.31 12.93 -6.42
C ASN A 87 -9.55 13.40 -4.97
N GLY A 88 -8.47 13.58 -4.19
CA GLY A 88 -8.53 14.00 -2.79
C GLY A 88 -9.00 12.92 -1.79
N LEU A 89 -9.15 11.68 -2.24
CA LEU A 89 -9.50 10.52 -1.42
C LEU A 89 -8.36 9.49 -1.44
N PRO A 90 -8.07 8.77 -0.36
CA PRO A 90 -7.07 7.71 -0.38
C PRO A 90 -7.31 6.74 -1.54
N ALA A 91 -6.32 6.51 -2.40
CA ALA A 91 -6.41 5.51 -3.47
C ALA A 91 -6.68 4.12 -2.88
N VAL A 92 -5.91 3.76 -1.84
CA VAL A 92 -6.18 2.63 -0.95
C VAL A 92 -6.13 3.17 0.48
N TYR A 93 -7.18 2.94 1.27
CA TYR A 93 -7.27 3.49 2.63
C TYR A 93 -6.19 2.92 3.56
N SER A 94 -5.90 1.63 3.43
CA SER A 94 -4.85 0.92 4.14
C SER A 94 -4.22 -0.12 3.23
N SER A 95 -2.91 -0.01 3.02
CA SER A 95 -2.14 -0.92 2.16
C SER A 95 -1.69 -2.20 2.86
N THR A 96 -2.05 -2.40 4.13
CA THR A 96 -1.64 -3.59 4.89
C THR A 96 -2.15 -4.88 4.26
N VAL A 97 -3.41 -4.91 3.88
CA VAL A 97 -4.05 -6.09 3.27
C VAL A 97 -4.29 -5.88 1.78
N HIS A 98 -4.95 -4.78 1.42
CA HIS A 98 -5.18 -4.41 0.02
C HIS A 98 -4.01 -3.59 -0.50
N LYS A 99 -3.18 -4.18 -1.35
CA LYS A 99 -1.94 -3.53 -1.80
C LYS A 99 -2.21 -2.38 -2.76
N LEU A 100 -1.51 -1.27 -2.57
CA LEU A 100 -1.65 -0.09 -3.42
C LEU A 100 -1.38 -0.43 -4.90
N ALA A 101 -0.29 -1.12 -5.17
CA ALA A 101 0.11 -1.50 -6.53
C ALA A 101 -0.90 -2.42 -7.25
N ALA A 102 -1.82 -3.04 -6.54
CA ALA A 102 -2.90 -3.84 -7.12
C ALA A 102 -4.10 -3.01 -7.58
N HIS A 103 -4.20 -1.74 -7.14
CA HIS A 103 -5.40 -0.92 -7.36
C HIS A 103 -5.11 0.44 -7.97
N TRP A 104 -3.90 0.93 -7.84
CA TRP A 104 -3.45 2.21 -8.38
C TRP A 104 -2.09 2.07 -9.04
N ARG A 105 -1.97 2.60 -10.25
CA ARG A 105 -0.74 2.71 -11.03
C ARG A 105 -0.67 4.11 -11.65
N SER A 106 0.55 4.58 -11.91
CA SER A 106 0.74 5.80 -12.70
C SER A 106 0.58 5.48 -14.18
N ASP A 107 -0.66 5.43 -14.62
CA ASP A 107 -1.05 5.05 -15.98
C ASP A 107 -1.79 6.20 -16.69
N SER A 108 -2.22 5.96 -17.93
CA SER A 108 -2.91 6.95 -18.77
C SER A 108 -4.33 7.31 -18.30
N SER A 109 -4.87 6.61 -17.29
CA SER A 109 -6.14 6.95 -16.65
C SER A 109 -6.04 8.19 -15.76
N LEU A 110 -4.83 8.61 -15.42
CA LEU A 110 -4.56 9.79 -14.60
C LEU A 110 -4.35 11.01 -15.50
N GLY A 111 -5.00 12.11 -15.16
CA GLY A 111 -4.84 13.40 -15.84
C GLY A 111 -3.68 14.22 -15.30
N GLU A 112 -3.46 14.14 -13.99
CA GLU A 112 -2.42 14.87 -13.28
C GLU A 112 -1.95 14.03 -12.08
N VAL A 113 -0.64 14.10 -11.81
CA VAL A 113 -0.02 13.53 -10.61
C VAL A 113 0.90 14.57 -10.02
N GLY A 114 0.71 14.90 -8.75
CA GLY A 114 1.50 15.89 -8.02
C GLY A 114 1.86 15.39 -6.63
N LEU A 115 2.39 16.31 -5.82
CA LEU A 115 2.83 16.06 -4.46
C LEU A 115 2.15 17.02 -3.49
N LEU A 116 1.56 16.50 -2.42
CA LEU A 116 1.14 17.30 -1.27
C LEU A 116 2.32 17.47 -0.32
N SER A 117 2.55 18.70 0.11
CA SER A 117 3.52 18.99 1.16
C SER A 117 3.07 18.40 2.51
N PRO A 118 3.99 18.15 3.46
CA PRO A 118 3.61 17.65 4.78
C PRO A 118 2.61 18.56 5.52
N SER A 119 2.74 19.87 5.35
CA SER A 119 1.84 20.86 5.96
C SER A 119 0.42 20.76 5.40
N GLU A 120 0.29 20.67 4.07
CA GLU A 120 -1.01 20.53 3.42
C GLU A 120 -1.62 19.16 3.69
N SER A 121 -0.81 18.09 3.60
CA SER A 121 -1.25 16.73 3.93
C SER A 121 -1.76 16.62 5.36
N ALA A 122 -1.09 17.26 6.34
CA ALA A 122 -1.51 17.28 7.74
C ALA A 122 -2.92 17.84 7.91
N ILE A 123 -3.25 18.92 7.18
CA ILE A 123 -4.56 19.57 7.31
C ILE A 123 -5.63 18.84 6.49
N THR A 124 -5.36 18.50 5.25
CA THR A 124 -6.39 17.90 4.37
C THR A 124 -6.65 16.43 4.67
N THR A 125 -5.65 15.69 5.14
CA THR A 125 -5.72 14.24 5.33
C THR A 125 -5.47 13.75 6.76
N GLY A 126 -4.87 14.58 7.62
CA GLY A 126 -4.47 14.22 8.99
C GLY A 126 -3.10 13.53 9.08
N ASN A 127 -2.32 13.45 8.00
CA ASN A 127 -1.02 12.81 7.98
C ASN A 127 0.10 13.82 7.75
N ILE A 128 1.17 13.77 8.57
CA ILE A 128 2.40 14.52 8.30
C ILE A 128 3.33 13.63 7.45
N ALA A 129 3.20 13.74 6.14
CA ALA A 129 4.05 13.07 5.17
C ALA A 129 3.93 13.78 3.83
N TYR A 130 4.92 13.62 2.96
CA TYR A 130 4.69 13.85 1.54
C TYR A 130 3.70 12.80 1.03
N SER A 131 2.73 13.24 0.26
CA SER A 131 1.71 12.34 -0.27
C SER A 131 1.55 12.59 -1.77
N VAL A 132 1.41 11.51 -2.54
CA VAL A 132 1.08 11.62 -3.96
C VAL A 132 -0.37 12.07 -4.05
N ASN A 133 -0.63 13.10 -4.86
CA ASN A 133 -1.97 13.58 -5.17
C ASN A 133 -2.21 13.41 -6.66
N SER A 134 -3.12 12.52 -7.01
CA SER A 134 -3.46 12.20 -8.38
C SER A 134 -4.91 12.54 -8.69
N PHE A 135 -5.20 12.80 -9.96
CA PHE A 135 -6.54 13.09 -10.43
C PHE A 135 -6.89 12.19 -11.59
N SER A 136 -8.05 11.55 -11.53
CA SER A 136 -8.55 10.72 -12.62
C SER A 136 -8.77 11.57 -13.87
N LYS A 137 -8.42 11.02 -15.03
CA LYS A 137 -8.71 11.63 -16.32
C LYS A 137 -10.21 11.49 -16.59
N LEU A 138 -10.90 12.62 -16.58
CA LEU A 138 -12.33 12.69 -16.86
C LEU A 138 -12.58 12.81 -18.37
N GLY A 139 -13.82 12.64 -18.79
CA GLY A 139 -14.22 12.90 -20.16
C GLY A 139 -13.94 14.35 -20.58
N GLN A 140 -13.58 14.57 -21.83
CA GLN A 140 -13.28 15.88 -22.41
C GLN A 140 -13.98 16.06 -23.75
N LYS A 141 -14.08 17.33 -24.22
CA LYS A 141 -14.84 17.64 -25.44
C LYS A 141 -14.17 17.09 -26.70
N ASP A 142 -12.85 17.23 -26.78
CA ASP A 142 -12.09 16.74 -27.91
C ASP A 142 -11.75 15.27 -27.74
N PHE A 143 -11.83 14.51 -28.82
CA PHE A 143 -11.40 13.12 -28.79
C PHE A 143 -9.90 13.03 -28.55
N GLN A 144 -9.53 12.23 -27.54
CA GLN A 144 -8.13 11.93 -27.21
C GLN A 144 -7.97 10.43 -26.99
N GLY A 145 -6.88 9.90 -27.52
CA GLY A 145 -6.44 8.52 -27.29
C GLY A 145 -4.97 8.48 -26.90
N ILE A 146 -4.64 7.64 -25.93
CA ILE A 146 -3.27 7.35 -25.52
C ILE A 146 -3.12 5.84 -25.57
N LEU A 147 -2.04 5.38 -26.19
CA LEU A 147 -1.64 3.98 -26.19
C LEU A 147 -0.15 3.91 -25.85
N ASN A 148 0.18 3.29 -24.74
CA ASN A 148 1.55 2.99 -24.35
C ASN A 148 1.72 1.48 -24.32
N TYR A 149 2.80 1.01 -24.92
CA TYR A 149 3.23 -0.37 -24.80
C TYR A 149 4.68 -0.40 -24.32
N ARG A 150 4.95 -1.19 -23.29
CA ARG A 150 6.30 -1.39 -22.75
C ARG A 150 6.61 -2.86 -22.69
N THR A 151 7.84 -3.19 -22.99
CA THR A 151 8.38 -4.56 -22.89
C THR A 151 9.82 -4.53 -22.42
N ASN A 152 10.31 -5.64 -21.92
CA ASN A 152 11.71 -5.83 -21.59
C ASN A 152 12.20 -7.21 -22.09
N HIS A 153 13.49 -7.47 -21.93
CA HIS A 153 14.11 -8.71 -22.42
C HIS A 153 13.72 -9.97 -21.61
N PHE A 154 13.08 -9.80 -20.44
CA PHE A 154 12.51 -10.91 -19.67
C PHE A 154 11.10 -11.30 -20.14
N GLY A 155 10.53 -10.59 -21.10
CA GLY A 155 9.21 -10.90 -21.65
C GLY A 155 8.06 -10.17 -20.98
N MET A 156 8.33 -9.14 -20.15
CA MET A 156 7.29 -8.27 -19.63
C MET A 156 6.48 -7.64 -20.75
N GLN A 157 5.18 -7.59 -20.61
CA GLN A 157 4.26 -6.91 -21.52
C GLN A 157 3.35 -5.99 -20.68
N ASN A 158 3.46 -4.70 -20.92
CA ASN A 158 2.65 -3.71 -20.27
C ASN A 158 1.86 -2.92 -21.31
N PHE A 159 0.53 -2.96 -21.22
CA PHE A 159 -0.41 -2.23 -22.05
C PHE A 159 -1.11 -1.17 -21.21
N ASP A 160 -1.07 0.06 -21.69
CA ASP A 160 -1.73 1.19 -21.06
C ASP A 160 -2.46 1.99 -22.13
N PHE A 161 -3.78 1.94 -22.10
CA PHE A 161 -4.66 2.55 -23.08
C PHE A 161 -5.67 3.45 -22.38
N ASN A 162 -5.87 4.65 -22.90
CA ASN A 162 -6.94 5.54 -22.48
C ASN A 162 -7.58 6.18 -23.72
N VAL A 163 -8.90 6.30 -23.69
CA VAL A 163 -9.68 7.05 -24.65
C VAL A 163 -10.69 7.94 -23.92
N SER A 164 -10.86 9.15 -24.40
CA SER A 164 -11.85 10.09 -23.90
C SER A 164 -12.40 10.98 -25.02
N GLY A 165 -13.63 11.47 -24.86
CA GLY A 165 -14.27 12.30 -25.86
C GLY A 165 -15.67 12.74 -25.43
N ALA A 166 -16.36 13.44 -26.35
CA ALA A 166 -17.73 13.86 -26.17
C ALA A 166 -18.70 12.88 -26.84
N ILE A 167 -19.79 12.56 -26.14
CA ILE A 167 -20.99 11.93 -26.74
C ILE A 167 -21.86 13.04 -27.38
N ASN A 168 -21.94 14.16 -26.68
CA ASN A 168 -22.58 15.42 -27.15
C ASN A 168 -22.04 16.59 -26.29
N ASP A 169 -22.58 17.78 -26.47
CA ASP A 169 -22.12 19.01 -25.78
C ASP A 169 -22.19 18.93 -24.24
N GLN A 170 -23.02 18.07 -23.69
CA GLN A 170 -23.23 17.91 -22.25
C GLN A 170 -22.66 16.62 -21.67
N TRP A 171 -22.51 15.59 -22.47
CA TRP A 171 -22.06 14.28 -22.01
C TRP A 171 -20.71 13.90 -22.61
N LEU A 172 -19.78 13.57 -21.75
CA LEU A 172 -18.42 13.21 -22.08
C LEU A 172 -18.12 11.82 -21.50
N TYR A 173 -17.22 11.08 -22.11
CA TYR A 173 -16.82 9.76 -21.69
C TYR A 173 -15.31 9.63 -21.51
N THR A 174 -14.89 8.68 -20.69
CA THR A 174 -13.52 8.19 -20.59
C THR A 174 -13.53 6.69 -20.37
N ALA A 175 -12.56 6.00 -20.95
CA ALA A 175 -12.30 4.59 -20.66
C ALA A 175 -10.80 4.33 -20.70
N SER A 176 -10.31 3.45 -19.81
CA SER A 176 -8.91 3.04 -19.83
C SER A 176 -8.72 1.60 -19.43
N ILE A 177 -7.63 1.03 -19.92
CA ILE A 177 -7.19 -0.32 -19.67
C ILE A 177 -5.70 -0.24 -19.33
N TYR A 178 -5.33 -0.72 -18.17
CA TYR A 178 -3.95 -0.98 -17.81
C TYR A 178 -3.79 -2.47 -17.54
N GLN A 179 -2.81 -3.09 -18.21
CA GLN A 179 -2.48 -4.51 -18.02
C GLN A 179 -0.97 -4.66 -17.93
N ASN A 180 -0.52 -5.35 -16.91
CA ASN A 180 0.87 -5.71 -16.72
C ASN A 180 0.99 -7.22 -16.60
N PHE A 181 1.76 -7.82 -17.48
CA PHE A 181 2.08 -9.24 -17.52
C PHE A 181 3.60 -9.36 -17.46
N ASP A 182 4.14 -9.39 -16.25
CA ASP A 182 5.57 -9.45 -16.01
C ASP A 182 5.95 -10.84 -15.47
N PRO A 183 6.67 -11.66 -16.25
CA PRO A 183 7.14 -12.95 -15.77
C PRO A 183 8.26 -12.81 -14.73
N GLY A 184 8.84 -11.60 -14.58
CA GLY A 184 10.02 -11.39 -13.75
C GLY A 184 11.29 -11.91 -14.39
N SER A 185 12.36 -11.98 -13.60
CA SER A 185 13.67 -12.47 -14.01
C SER A 185 13.91 -13.94 -13.64
N PHE A 186 12.98 -14.56 -12.89
CA PHE A 186 13.06 -15.95 -12.45
C PHE A 186 12.06 -16.80 -13.22
N ASP A 187 12.47 -18.03 -13.57
CA ASP A 187 11.58 -19.03 -14.14
C ASP A 187 10.83 -19.73 -13.00
N LEU A 188 9.56 -19.38 -12.79
CA LEU A 188 8.70 -19.95 -11.77
C LEU A 188 7.79 -21.00 -12.41
N GLU A 189 7.99 -22.29 -12.09
CA GLU A 189 7.22 -23.37 -12.69
C GLU A 189 5.71 -23.34 -12.35
N PHE A 190 5.34 -22.77 -11.22
CA PHE A 190 3.96 -22.75 -10.73
C PHE A 190 3.17 -21.50 -11.16
N THR A 191 3.80 -20.50 -11.76
CA THR A 191 3.15 -19.29 -12.28
C THR A 191 3.91 -18.75 -13.48
N ASN A 192 3.15 -18.15 -14.40
CA ASN A 192 3.73 -17.52 -15.57
C ASN A 192 4.15 -16.04 -15.31
N TYR A 193 3.74 -15.46 -14.18
CA TYR A 193 3.91 -14.05 -13.91
C TYR A 193 4.35 -13.79 -12.47
N ALA A 194 5.37 -12.97 -12.33
CA ALA A 194 5.76 -12.36 -11.05
C ALA A 194 4.86 -11.17 -10.69
N ASP A 195 4.34 -10.45 -11.69
CA ASP A 195 3.31 -9.42 -11.51
C ASP A 195 2.29 -9.50 -12.65
N ARG A 196 1.08 -9.92 -12.31
CA ARG A 196 -0.08 -9.83 -13.19
C ARG A 196 -1.07 -8.85 -12.58
N THR A 197 -1.15 -7.66 -13.17
CA THR A 197 -2.07 -6.62 -12.71
C THR A 197 -2.91 -6.11 -13.87
N GLU A 198 -4.21 -6.04 -13.65
CA GLU A 198 -5.20 -5.57 -14.61
C GLU A 198 -6.08 -4.51 -13.94
N ILE A 199 -6.16 -3.31 -14.52
CA ILE A 199 -7.01 -2.22 -14.02
C ILE A 199 -7.81 -1.67 -15.19
N TYR A 200 -9.13 -1.61 -15.01
CA TYR A 200 -10.09 -1.13 -16.01
C TYR A 200 -10.86 0.04 -15.43
N HIS A 201 -10.93 1.14 -16.17
CA HIS A 201 -11.72 2.31 -15.81
C HIS A 201 -12.75 2.61 -16.88
N ALA A 202 -13.94 3.07 -16.44
CA ALA A 202 -14.94 3.65 -17.30
C ALA A 202 -15.57 4.84 -16.58
N GLY A 203 -15.84 5.92 -17.32
CA GLY A 203 -16.40 7.12 -16.73
C GLY A 203 -17.33 7.87 -17.66
N LEU A 204 -18.35 8.46 -17.06
CA LEU A 204 -19.31 9.33 -17.72
C LEU A 204 -19.36 10.66 -16.98
N THR A 205 -19.14 11.75 -17.70
CA THR A 205 -19.16 13.12 -17.18
C THR A 205 -20.31 13.90 -17.78
N ARG A 206 -21.12 14.56 -16.96
CA ARG A 206 -22.14 15.50 -17.38
C ARG A 206 -21.74 16.93 -17.04
N LEU A 207 -21.82 17.81 -18.04
CA LEU A 207 -21.67 19.24 -17.88
C LEU A 207 -23.07 19.86 -17.73
N PHE A 208 -23.23 20.83 -16.84
CA PHE A 208 -24.49 21.50 -16.60
C PHE A 208 -24.28 22.97 -16.25
N ASN A 209 -25.37 23.77 -16.26
CA ASN A 209 -25.34 25.20 -15.99
C ASN A 209 -24.31 25.98 -16.82
N ASN A 210 -24.30 25.74 -18.15
CA ASN A 210 -23.38 26.38 -19.10
C ASN A 210 -21.88 26.14 -18.73
N GLY A 211 -21.56 24.94 -18.29
CA GLY A 211 -20.19 24.55 -17.96
C GLY A 211 -19.70 24.95 -16.54
N ARG A 212 -20.55 25.60 -15.73
CA ARG A 212 -20.21 25.94 -14.34
C ARG A 212 -20.26 24.77 -13.41
N GLY A 213 -20.92 23.68 -13.80
CA GLY A 213 -20.96 22.44 -13.05
C GLY A 213 -20.56 21.26 -13.89
N LYS A 214 -19.87 20.33 -13.29
CA LYS A 214 -19.61 18.99 -13.83
C LYS A 214 -19.81 17.95 -12.74
N ILE A 215 -20.33 16.81 -13.15
CA ILE A 215 -20.47 15.63 -12.33
C ILE A 215 -19.98 14.42 -13.13
N SER A 216 -19.11 13.63 -12.55
CA SER A 216 -18.53 12.45 -13.19
C SER A 216 -18.77 11.22 -12.32
N LEU A 217 -19.30 10.18 -12.93
CA LEU A 217 -19.39 8.86 -12.35
C LEU A 217 -18.28 8.01 -12.96
N LEU A 218 -17.41 7.48 -12.11
CA LEU A 218 -16.31 6.59 -12.51
C LEU A 218 -16.53 5.21 -11.90
N TYR A 219 -16.24 4.20 -12.68
CA TYR A 219 -16.11 2.81 -12.25
C TYR A 219 -14.68 2.35 -12.48
N LYS A 220 -14.11 1.67 -11.48
CA LYS A 220 -12.80 1.03 -11.56
C LYS A 220 -12.92 -0.42 -11.13
N HIS A 221 -12.39 -1.32 -11.92
CA HIS A 221 -12.16 -2.71 -11.56
C HIS A 221 -10.66 -2.98 -11.56
N SER A 222 -10.16 -3.60 -10.50
CA SER A 222 -8.77 -4.03 -10.42
C SER A 222 -8.66 -5.49 -10.01
N ARG A 223 -7.68 -6.17 -10.59
CA ARG A 223 -7.26 -7.51 -10.23
C ARG A 223 -5.76 -7.60 -10.30
N SER A 224 -5.15 -8.15 -9.28
CA SER A 224 -3.73 -8.43 -9.25
C SER A 224 -3.49 -9.82 -8.68
N GLU A 225 -2.61 -10.56 -9.33
CA GLU A 225 -2.16 -11.89 -8.92
C GLU A 225 -0.63 -11.84 -8.95
N ASN A 226 -0.02 -11.89 -7.78
CA ASN A 226 1.42 -11.86 -7.62
C ASN A 226 1.82 -13.06 -6.77
N PRO A 227 3.01 -13.65 -6.98
CA PRO A 227 3.53 -14.62 -6.05
C PRO A 227 3.77 -13.97 -4.68
N ALA A 228 4.08 -14.80 -3.69
CA ALA A 228 4.40 -14.33 -2.35
C ALA A 228 5.58 -13.36 -2.36
N SER A 229 5.63 -12.48 -1.37
CA SER A 229 6.83 -11.70 -1.09
C SER A 229 7.92 -12.63 -0.55
N TYR A 230 9.06 -12.71 -1.22
CA TYR A 230 10.17 -13.61 -0.90
C TYR A 230 11.30 -12.92 -0.12
N ALA A 231 10.97 -12.01 0.75
CA ALA A 231 11.95 -11.33 1.55
C ALA A 231 12.72 -12.33 2.45
N ASN A 232 14.05 -12.36 2.32
CA ASN A 232 14.96 -13.15 3.15
C ASN A 232 14.75 -14.68 3.07
N ALA A 233 14.32 -15.20 1.93
CA ALA A 233 14.08 -16.64 1.77
C ALA A 233 15.16 -17.37 0.96
N ALA A 234 16.11 -16.66 0.33
CA ALA A 234 17.17 -17.31 -0.42
C ALA A 234 18.24 -17.90 0.51
N PRO A 235 18.64 -19.17 0.34
CA PRO A 235 19.65 -19.80 1.18
C PRO A 235 21.05 -19.29 0.86
N PHE A 236 21.82 -18.91 1.86
CA PHE A 236 23.22 -18.50 1.75
C PHE A 236 23.97 -18.67 3.06
N ILE A 237 25.29 -18.65 2.99
CA ILE A 237 26.16 -18.63 4.16
C ILE A 237 26.64 -17.19 4.39
N TYR A 238 26.37 -16.63 5.56
CA TYR A 238 26.90 -15.34 5.98
C TYR A 238 28.33 -15.49 6.49
N VAL A 239 29.28 -14.75 5.90
CA VAL A 239 30.71 -14.89 6.21
C VAL A 239 31.15 -14.02 7.39
N GLY A 240 30.37 -13.05 7.81
CA GLY A 240 30.63 -12.21 8.99
C GLY A 240 31.24 -10.85 8.69
N ASP A 241 31.59 -10.55 7.44
CA ASP A 241 32.19 -9.27 7.01
C ASP A 241 31.25 -8.40 6.17
N GLY A 242 29.96 -8.77 6.14
CA GLY A 242 28.95 -8.15 5.28
C GLY A 242 28.79 -8.85 3.93
N SER A 243 29.62 -9.85 3.62
CA SER A 243 29.48 -10.66 2.41
C SER A 243 28.75 -11.97 2.67
N VAL A 244 28.25 -12.57 1.59
CA VAL A 244 27.59 -13.87 1.59
C VAL A 244 28.31 -14.82 0.64
N LYS A 245 28.29 -16.10 0.99
CA LYS A 245 28.81 -17.18 0.16
C LYS A 245 27.66 -18.06 -0.30
N GLU A 246 27.70 -18.46 -1.57
CA GLU A 246 26.76 -19.44 -2.11
C GLU A 246 26.95 -20.81 -1.44
N ILE A 247 25.88 -21.54 -1.35
CA ILE A 247 25.88 -22.95 -0.92
C ILE A 247 26.15 -23.81 -2.13
N ASP A 248 26.96 -24.85 -1.98
CA ASP A 248 27.27 -25.77 -3.04
C ASP A 248 25.97 -26.37 -3.63
N GLY A 249 25.82 -26.24 -4.95
CA GLY A 249 24.63 -26.69 -5.67
C GLY A 249 23.48 -25.69 -5.73
N PHE A 250 23.59 -24.52 -5.06
CA PHE A 250 22.59 -23.46 -5.13
C PHE A 250 23.18 -22.11 -5.55
N LYS A 251 22.74 -21.59 -6.71
CA LYS A 251 23.15 -20.28 -7.23
C LYS A 251 22.18 -19.19 -6.83
N LEU A 252 22.66 -18.21 -6.07
CA LEU A 252 21.89 -17.01 -5.72
C LEU A 252 21.50 -16.23 -6.98
N GLY A 253 20.27 -15.73 -7.00
CA GLY A 253 19.75 -14.95 -8.11
C GLY A 253 19.45 -15.73 -9.40
N THR A 254 19.67 -17.06 -9.41
CA THR A 254 19.43 -17.95 -10.56
C THR A 254 18.51 -19.10 -10.18
N ASN A 255 18.79 -19.79 -9.07
CA ASN A 255 17.99 -20.92 -8.64
C ASN A 255 16.74 -20.45 -7.87
N SER A 256 15.63 -21.16 -8.06
CA SER A 256 14.40 -20.93 -7.28
C SER A 256 14.53 -21.56 -5.90
N TYR A 257 14.23 -20.78 -4.87
CA TYR A 257 14.08 -21.22 -3.48
C TYR A 257 12.61 -21.43 -3.08
N VAL A 258 11.72 -21.44 -4.06
CA VAL A 258 10.29 -21.69 -3.88
C VAL A 258 10.00 -23.13 -4.27
N PRO A 259 9.16 -23.87 -3.51
CA PRO A 259 8.81 -25.25 -3.82
C PRO A 259 8.32 -25.42 -5.25
N GLN A 260 8.71 -26.49 -5.91
CA GLN A 260 8.41 -26.75 -7.31
C GLN A 260 6.93 -26.70 -7.63
N ASN A 261 6.09 -27.28 -6.78
CA ASN A 261 4.63 -27.28 -6.96
C ASN A 261 3.95 -26.00 -6.46
N GLY A 262 4.70 -25.06 -5.87
CA GLY A 262 4.18 -23.83 -5.32
C GLY A 262 3.15 -24.00 -4.20
N SER A 263 3.02 -25.18 -3.63
CA SER A 263 2.02 -25.48 -2.61
C SER A 263 2.66 -25.67 -1.26
N PHE A 264 2.03 -25.17 -0.21
CA PHE A 264 2.46 -25.38 1.17
C PHE A 264 1.25 -25.53 2.11
N PRO A 265 1.39 -26.29 3.20
CA PRO A 265 0.36 -26.44 4.21
C PRO A 265 0.30 -25.20 5.11
N TYR A 266 -0.88 -24.89 5.63
CA TYR A 266 -1.08 -23.92 6.70
C TYR A 266 -2.25 -24.32 7.58
N MET A 267 -2.27 -23.83 8.82
CA MET A 267 -3.43 -24.01 9.69
C MET A 267 -4.30 -22.76 9.63
N ASP A 268 -5.57 -22.92 9.27
CA ASP A 268 -6.53 -21.82 9.29
C ASP A 268 -6.88 -21.48 10.75
N VAL A 269 -6.53 -20.29 11.19
CA VAL A 269 -6.75 -19.82 12.56
C VAL A 269 -8.22 -19.83 12.99
N ARG A 270 -9.16 -19.76 12.03
CA ARG A 270 -10.59 -19.68 12.32
C ARG A 270 -11.21 -21.00 12.72
N ASP A 271 -10.72 -22.11 12.20
CA ASP A 271 -11.27 -23.45 12.43
C ASP A 271 -10.24 -24.50 12.89
N GLY A 272 -8.95 -24.12 12.94
CA GLY A 272 -7.86 -24.99 13.35
C GLY A 272 -7.58 -26.16 12.40
N LYS A 273 -8.07 -26.09 11.16
CA LYS A 273 -7.87 -27.15 10.17
C LYS A 273 -6.66 -26.88 9.31
N MET A 274 -5.92 -27.94 9.02
CA MET A 274 -4.85 -27.88 8.02
C MET A 274 -5.46 -27.72 6.64
N LYS A 275 -4.96 -26.77 5.89
CA LYS A 275 -5.33 -26.45 4.51
C LYS A 275 -4.07 -26.31 3.66
N THR A 276 -4.22 -26.33 2.37
CA THR A 276 -3.12 -26.10 1.43
C THR A 276 -3.32 -24.77 0.71
N TRP A 277 -2.28 -23.96 0.66
CA TRP A 277 -2.21 -22.74 -0.13
C TRP A 277 -1.34 -22.98 -1.36
N ASN A 278 -1.77 -22.46 -2.50
CA ASN A 278 -0.99 -22.49 -3.73
C ASN A 278 -0.43 -21.09 -4.02
N LEU A 279 0.89 -20.99 -4.12
CA LEU A 279 1.58 -19.73 -4.41
C LEU A 279 1.26 -19.16 -5.79
N GLY A 280 0.85 -20.00 -6.74
CA GLY A 280 0.36 -19.54 -8.05
C GLY A 280 -0.91 -18.68 -7.95
N ASN A 281 -1.71 -18.89 -6.90
CA ASN A 281 -2.86 -18.05 -6.53
C ASN A 281 -2.49 -16.98 -5.49
N GLY A 282 -1.27 -16.90 -5.12
CA GLY A 282 -0.53 -16.20 -4.12
C GLY A 282 -1.17 -14.98 -3.49
N SER A 283 -0.63 -13.81 -3.77
CA SER A 283 -1.21 -12.54 -3.32
C SER A 283 -2.28 -12.09 -4.32
N GLU A 284 -3.50 -12.53 -4.16
CA GLU A 284 -4.63 -12.11 -5.01
C GLU A 284 -5.32 -10.89 -4.40
N ASN A 285 -5.38 -9.80 -5.15
CA ASN A 285 -6.19 -8.64 -4.84
C ASN A 285 -7.23 -8.43 -5.93
N ARG A 286 -8.47 -8.21 -5.52
CA ARG A 286 -9.58 -7.87 -6.42
C ARG A 286 -10.44 -6.82 -5.77
N ALA A 287 -10.70 -5.73 -6.49
CA ALA A 287 -11.57 -4.67 -6.01
C ALA A 287 -12.46 -4.09 -7.11
N ASN A 288 -13.63 -3.63 -6.71
CA ASN A 288 -14.51 -2.78 -7.51
C ASN A 288 -14.68 -1.46 -6.78
N GLU A 289 -14.60 -0.37 -7.54
CA GLU A 289 -14.72 0.99 -7.01
C GLU A 289 -15.72 1.78 -7.87
N ILE A 290 -16.57 2.53 -7.20
CA ILE A 290 -17.42 3.54 -7.82
C ILE A 290 -17.05 4.87 -7.18
N ALA A 291 -16.75 5.88 -8.01
CA ALA A 291 -16.45 7.21 -7.55
C ALA A 291 -17.36 8.24 -8.23
N LEU A 292 -17.84 9.20 -7.44
CA LEU A 292 -18.56 10.37 -7.90
C LEU A 292 -17.68 11.59 -7.64
N ILE A 293 -17.37 12.33 -8.72
CA ILE A 293 -16.53 13.53 -8.66
C ILE A 293 -17.38 14.68 -9.19
N SER A 294 -17.51 15.74 -8.41
CA SER A 294 -18.34 16.88 -8.78
C SER A 294 -17.65 18.19 -8.41
N ASP A 295 -17.66 19.11 -9.35
CA ASP A 295 -17.25 20.50 -9.15
C ASP A 295 -18.42 21.42 -9.57
N TYR A 296 -18.70 22.43 -8.75
CA TYR A 296 -19.69 23.44 -9.06
C TYR A 296 -19.22 24.84 -8.68
N ARG A 297 -19.13 25.73 -9.68
CA ARG A 297 -18.79 27.16 -9.48
C ARG A 297 -20.04 27.99 -9.39
N PHE A 298 -20.29 28.58 -8.24
CA PHE A 298 -21.39 29.53 -8.02
C PHE A 298 -21.14 30.86 -8.74
N ARG A 299 -22.14 31.70 -8.82
CA ARG A 299 -22.03 33.01 -9.51
C ARG A 299 -21.07 34.00 -8.84
N ASN A 300 -20.84 33.83 -7.56
CA ASN A 300 -19.92 34.62 -6.75
C ASN A 300 -18.51 34.01 -6.68
N ASP A 301 -18.13 33.14 -7.63
CA ASP A 301 -16.86 32.43 -7.73
C ASP A 301 -16.52 31.51 -6.55
N LEU A 302 -17.50 31.20 -5.69
CA LEU A 302 -17.36 30.12 -4.74
C LEU A 302 -17.33 28.79 -5.50
N LEU A 303 -16.28 28.00 -5.33
CA LEU A 303 -16.15 26.67 -5.91
C LEU A 303 -16.46 25.61 -4.86
N TRP A 304 -17.46 24.80 -5.13
CA TRP A 304 -17.76 23.62 -4.34
C TRP A 304 -17.24 22.37 -5.06
N LYS A 305 -16.45 21.58 -4.36
CA LYS A 305 -15.99 20.26 -4.78
C LYS A 305 -16.62 19.19 -3.89
N PHE A 306 -17.06 18.12 -4.50
CA PHE A 306 -17.59 16.98 -3.77
C PHE A 306 -17.11 15.69 -4.43
N ASN A 307 -16.38 14.89 -3.66
CA ASN A 307 -15.85 13.60 -4.09
C ASN A 307 -16.32 12.51 -3.13
N LEU A 308 -16.88 11.45 -3.69
CA LEU A 308 -17.34 10.27 -2.99
C LEU A 308 -16.73 9.05 -3.66
N LYS A 309 -16.32 8.08 -2.86
CA LYS A 309 -15.81 6.78 -3.30
C LYS A 309 -16.38 5.66 -2.45
N TYR A 310 -16.89 4.65 -3.10
CA TYR A 310 -17.18 3.35 -2.51
C TYR A 310 -16.30 2.29 -3.16
N MET A 311 -15.58 1.51 -2.35
CA MET A 311 -14.78 0.39 -2.80
C MET A 311 -15.17 -0.88 -2.03
N ASP A 312 -15.31 -1.99 -2.76
CA ASP A 312 -15.45 -3.34 -2.24
C ASP A 312 -14.31 -4.20 -2.78
N ALA A 313 -13.44 -4.64 -1.88
CA ALA A 313 -12.35 -5.56 -2.16
C ALA A 313 -12.63 -6.89 -1.46
N PRO A 314 -13.38 -7.81 -2.10
CA PRO A 314 -13.74 -9.10 -1.52
C PRO A 314 -12.56 -10.05 -1.39
N ARG A 315 -11.46 -9.77 -2.06
CA ARG A 315 -10.19 -10.48 -1.96
C ARG A 315 -9.07 -9.46 -1.83
N ALA A 316 -8.42 -9.46 -0.68
CA ALA A 316 -7.27 -8.65 -0.35
C ALA A 316 -6.30 -9.56 0.41
N ASN A 317 -5.65 -10.47 -0.36
CA ASN A 317 -4.81 -11.51 0.19
C ASN A 317 -3.36 -11.24 -0.21
N TYR A 318 -2.44 -11.54 0.70
CA TYR A 318 -1.03 -11.61 0.36
C TYR A 318 -0.32 -12.65 1.22
N VAL A 319 0.81 -13.10 0.74
CA VAL A 319 1.66 -14.09 1.41
C VAL A 319 3.04 -13.48 1.61
N ASP A 320 3.49 -13.45 2.85
CA ASP A 320 4.89 -13.23 3.19
C ASP A 320 5.59 -14.57 3.37
N PHE A 321 6.74 -14.70 2.76
CA PHE A 321 7.55 -15.89 2.77
C PHE A 321 8.97 -15.52 3.16
N GLY A 322 9.50 -16.15 4.19
CA GLY A 322 10.85 -15.89 4.68
C GLY A 322 11.61 -17.18 4.96
N GLY A 323 12.88 -17.20 4.62
CA GLY A 323 13.82 -18.21 5.09
C GLY A 323 14.23 -17.93 6.53
N SER A 324 14.65 -18.96 7.24
CA SER A 324 15.15 -18.81 8.60
C SER A 324 16.55 -19.41 8.76
N THR A 325 16.64 -20.63 9.15
CA THR A 325 17.91 -21.26 9.49
C THR A 325 18.22 -22.38 8.53
N ILE A 326 19.46 -22.44 8.05
CA ILE A 326 19.99 -23.58 7.33
C ILE A 326 20.67 -24.49 8.33
N SER A 327 20.31 -25.76 8.30
CA SER A 327 20.89 -26.81 9.15
C SER A 327 21.20 -28.06 8.35
N GLU A 328 22.19 -28.78 8.76
CA GLU A 328 22.44 -30.13 8.27
C GLU A 328 21.50 -31.09 8.98
N VAL A 329 20.74 -31.84 8.20
CA VAL A 329 19.73 -32.81 8.66
C VAL A 329 20.31 -34.21 8.43
N THR A 330 20.14 -35.06 9.41
CA THR A 330 20.55 -36.49 9.40
C THR A 330 19.32 -37.40 9.41
N ALA A 331 19.48 -38.67 9.12
CA ALA A 331 18.40 -39.67 9.18
C ALA A 331 17.74 -39.74 10.58
N ASN A 332 18.47 -39.40 11.64
CA ASN A 332 17.94 -39.40 13.01
C ASN A 332 16.97 -38.26 13.30
N ASP A 333 16.98 -37.21 12.48
CA ASP A 333 16.04 -36.08 12.62
C ASP A 333 14.64 -36.40 12.12
N GLY A 334 14.47 -37.54 11.46
CA GLY A 334 13.18 -38.09 11.05
C GLY A 334 12.49 -37.32 9.92
N PHE A 335 13.26 -36.56 9.11
CA PHE A 335 12.71 -35.93 7.93
C PHE A 335 12.68 -36.87 6.73
N THR A 336 11.63 -36.75 5.94
CA THR A 336 11.43 -37.53 4.72
C THR A 336 11.03 -36.64 3.54
N LEU A 337 11.38 -37.05 2.34
CA LEU A 337 10.89 -36.50 1.10
C LEU A 337 9.42 -36.88 0.86
N SER A 338 8.78 -36.27 -0.12
CA SER A 338 7.36 -36.52 -0.47
C SER A 338 7.08 -37.96 -0.87
N ASN A 339 8.07 -38.69 -1.39
CA ASN A 339 7.98 -40.12 -1.72
C ASN A 339 8.14 -41.05 -0.51
N GLY A 340 8.46 -40.49 0.67
CA GLY A 340 8.66 -41.22 1.93
C GLY A 340 10.09 -41.63 2.21
N ASP A 341 11.05 -41.35 1.31
CA ASP A 341 12.45 -41.66 1.54
C ASP A 341 13.03 -40.76 2.64
N PRO A 342 13.88 -41.29 3.55
CA PRO A 342 14.59 -40.47 4.51
C PRO A 342 15.45 -39.42 3.81
N TYR A 343 15.49 -38.22 4.39
CA TYR A 343 16.31 -37.12 3.88
C TYR A 343 17.53 -36.88 4.78
N GLU A 344 18.69 -36.76 4.13
CA GLU A 344 19.94 -36.33 4.72
C GLU A 344 20.54 -35.21 3.86
N GLY A 345 21.05 -34.14 4.49
CA GLY A 345 21.67 -33.02 3.81
C GLY A 345 21.23 -31.67 4.34
N LEU A 346 21.54 -30.62 3.57
CA LEU A 346 21.18 -29.28 3.98
C LEU A 346 19.67 -29.03 3.79
N ALA A 347 19.04 -28.57 4.85
CA ALA A 347 17.64 -28.13 4.86
C ALA A 347 17.54 -26.71 5.36
N GLU A 348 16.57 -25.98 4.80
CA GLU A 348 16.25 -24.62 5.22
C GLU A 348 14.89 -24.58 5.89
N GLY A 349 14.83 -23.94 7.06
CA GLY A 349 13.59 -23.59 7.71
C GLY A 349 12.93 -22.40 7.01
N HIS A 350 11.65 -22.52 6.71
CA HIS A 350 10.87 -21.47 6.10
C HIS A 350 9.72 -21.06 7.00
N ARG A 351 9.34 -19.78 6.86
CA ARG A 351 8.24 -19.17 7.57
C ARG A 351 7.30 -18.55 6.56
N THR A 352 6.04 -18.91 6.64
CA THR A 352 5.01 -18.38 5.75
C THR A 352 3.94 -17.70 6.56
N TRP A 353 3.58 -16.47 6.18
CA TRP A 353 2.40 -15.77 6.66
C TRP A 353 1.39 -15.59 5.55
N LEU A 354 0.23 -16.13 5.77
CA LEU A 354 -0.90 -15.96 4.89
C LEU A 354 -1.84 -14.91 5.49
N HIS A 355 -1.97 -13.80 4.81
CA HIS A 355 -2.86 -12.71 5.18
C HIS A 355 -4.07 -12.73 4.28
N VAL A 356 -5.26 -12.86 4.87
CA VAL A 356 -6.54 -12.95 4.15
C VAL A 356 -7.44 -11.83 4.62
N GLY A 357 -7.91 -11.01 3.70
CA GLY A 357 -8.73 -9.85 4.02
C GLY A 357 -9.88 -9.62 3.05
N LYS A 358 -10.92 -8.98 3.60
CA LYS A 358 -11.99 -8.33 2.86
C LYS A 358 -12.08 -6.89 3.33
N VAL A 359 -12.04 -5.98 2.39
CA VAL A 359 -12.03 -4.55 2.68
C VAL A 359 -13.21 -3.88 2.00
N LYS A 360 -13.89 -3.00 2.73
CA LYS A 360 -14.87 -2.08 2.16
C LYS A 360 -14.57 -0.69 2.68
N ASN A 361 -14.68 0.29 1.82
CA ASN A 361 -14.61 1.67 2.28
C ASN A 361 -15.68 2.54 1.62
N PHE A 362 -16.07 3.57 2.35
CA PHE A 362 -16.95 4.63 1.90
C PHE A 362 -16.34 5.94 2.33
N LEU A 363 -15.86 6.71 1.36
CA LEU A 363 -15.04 7.89 1.61
C LEU A 363 -15.70 9.09 0.94
N ILE A 364 -15.82 10.19 1.68
CA ILE A 364 -16.36 11.45 1.20
C ILE A 364 -15.38 12.57 1.54
N THR A 365 -15.18 13.48 0.60
CA THR A 365 -14.56 14.79 0.81
C THR A 365 -15.43 15.85 0.16
N SER A 366 -15.76 16.89 0.91
CA SER A 366 -16.49 18.06 0.41
C SER A 366 -15.72 19.32 0.76
N GLU A 367 -15.44 20.17 -0.23
CA GLU A 367 -14.66 21.39 -0.04
C GLU A 367 -15.37 22.60 -0.66
N LEU A 368 -15.31 23.72 0.04
CA LEU A 368 -15.64 25.04 -0.44
C LEU A 368 -14.36 25.85 -0.59
N ASN A 369 -14.09 26.34 -1.79
CA ASN A 369 -12.92 27.14 -2.10
C ASN A 369 -13.34 28.53 -2.56
N LYS A 370 -12.72 29.55 -2.00
CA LYS A 370 -13.02 30.94 -2.32
C LYS A 370 -11.78 31.80 -2.29
N THR A 371 -11.46 32.42 -3.43
CA THR A 371 -10.46 33.47 -3.49
C THR A 371 -11.13 34.83 -3.32
N PHE A 372 -10.67 35.65 -2.38
CA PHE A 372 -11.13 37.01 -2.18
C PHE A 372 -9.97 37.92 -1.73
N GLY A 373 -9.78 39.01 -2.46
CA GLY A 373 -8.62 39.86 -2.24
C GLY A 373 -7.32 39.06 -2.35
N ASN A 374 -6.51 39.07 -1.31
CA ASN A 374 -5.23 38.38 -1.22
C ASN A 374 -5.31 37.00 -0.50
N HIS A 375 -6.51 36.50 -0.26
CA HIS A 375 -6.76 35.25 0.45
C HIS A 375 -7.26 34.17 -0.50
N ASP A 376 -6.78 32.94 -0.32
CA ASP A 376 -7.27 31.74 -0.98
C ASP A 376 -7.71 30.74 0.09
N LEU A 377 -8.99 30.86 0.46
CA LEU A 377 -9.62 30.13 1.57
C LEU A 377 -10.20 28.81 1.09
N ARG A 378 -9.92 27.75 1.84
CA ARG A 378 -10.51 26.42 1.68
C ARG A 378 -11.15 26.00 2.99
N LEU A 379 -12.38 25.52 2.93
CA LEU A 379 -13.08 24.87 4.05
C LEU A 379 -13.51 23.48 3.60
N GLY A 380 -13.17 22.45 4.35
CA GLY A 380 -13.42 21.08 3.96
C GLY A 380 -13.94 20.18 5.08
N VAL A 381 -14.66 19.15 4.66
CA VAL A 381 -15.15 18.06 5.52
C VAL A 381 -14.73 16.73 4.89
N ASN A 382 -14.20 15.83 5.71
CA ASN A 382 -13.94 14.43 5.33
C ASN A 382 -14.80 13.51 6.19
N GLU A 383 -15.45 12.54 5.56
CA GLU A 383 -16.08 11.40 6.22
C GLU A 383 -15.54 10.14 5.59
N TRP A 384 -14.68 9.41 6.33
CA TRP A 384 -13.98 8.23 5.84
C TRP A 384 -14.32 7.02 6.70
N TYR A 385 -15.15 6.15 6.16
CA TYR A 385 -15.52 4.88 6.76
C TYR A 385 -14.75 3.74 6.09
N TYR A 386 -14.11 2.89 6.91
CA TYR A 386 -13.34 1.72 6.50
C TYR A 386 -13.75 0.50 7.31
N HIS A 387 -14.07 -0.58 6.63
CA HIS A 387 -14.42 -1.87 7.24
C HIS A 387 -13.40 -2.92 6.82
N LEU A 388 -12.94 -3.69 7.80
CA LEU A 388 -11.96 -4.75 7.65
C LEU A 388 -12.52 -6.05 8.22
N ASP A 389 -12.41 -7.15 7.47
CA ASP A 389 -12.55 -8.54 7.93
C ASP A 389 -11.26 -9.25 7.57
N TYR A 390 -10.38 -9.45 8.55
CA TYR A 390 -9.00 -9.85 8.34
C TYR A 390 -8.57 -10.92 9.33
N TYR A 391 -7.81 -11.88 8.84
CA TYR A 391 -7.07 -12.80 9.67
C TYR A 391 -5.73 -13.15 9.01
N SER A 392 -4.74 -13.51 9.83
CA SER A 392 -3.49 -14.11 9.36
C SER A 392 -3.33 -15.51 9.93
N SER A 393 -2.77 -16.38 9.12
CA SER A 393 -2.34 -17.71 9.53
C SER A 393 -0.89 -17.88 9.13
N SER A 394 -0.14 -18.58 9.95
CA SER A 394 1.28 -18.75 9.69
C SER A 394 1.71 -20.18 9.94
N LEU A 395 2.79 -20.59 9.31
CA LEU A 395 3.37 -21.91 9.45
C LEU A 395 4.88 -21.85 9.29
N GLN A 396 5.59 -22.65 10.07
CA GLN A 396 6.99 -22.99 9.82
C GLN A 396 7.06 -24.39 9.18
N TRP A 397 7.95 -24.54 8.22
CA TRP A 397 8.18 -25.78 7.51
C TRP A 397 9.63 -25.85 7.03
N MET A 398 10.09 -27.06 6.69
CA MET A 398 11.44 -27.31 6.21
C MET A 398 11.40 -27.69 4.74
N ALA A 399 12.43 -27.31 4.00
CA ALA A 399 12.66 -27.74 2.63
C ALA A 399 14.13 -28.08 2.37
N THR A 400 14.38 -28.85 1.34
CA THR A 400 15.74 -29.14 0.86
C THR A 400 16.38 -27.86 0.31
N VAL A 401 17.71 -27.74 0.40
CA VAL A 401 18.45 -26.63 -0.22
C VAL A 401 18.88 -27.06 -1.62
N GLN A 402 18.05 -26.74 -2.60
CA GLN A 402 18.29 -27.03 -4.02
C GLN A 402 17.44 -26.12 -4.92
N ASN A 403 17.73 -26.12 -6.22
CA ASN A 403 16.83 -25.47 -7.16
C ASN A 403 15.47 -26.16 -7.13
N TYR A 404 14.38 -25.40 -6.93
CA TYR A 404 13.03 -25.91 -6.66
C TYR A 404 13.01 -26.85 -5.46
N PRO A 405 13.16 -26.33 -4.24
CA PRO A 405 13.24 -27.14 -3.03
C PRO A 405 12.02 -28.02 -2.84
N GLN A 406 12.24 -29.21 -2.29
CA GLN A 406 11.17 -30.13 -1.92
C GLN A 406 10.79 -29.91 -0.46
N LEU A 407 9.50 -29.95 -0.17
CA LEU A 407 9.01 -29.92 1.20
C LEU A 407 9.44 -31.18 1.94
N LEU A 408 9.97 -31.02 3.14
CA LEU A 408 10.32 -32.10 4.03
C LEU A 408 9.16 -32.39 4.98
N THR A 409 8.89 -33.67 5.19
CA THR A 409 7.88 -34.16 6.13
C THR A 409 8.59 -34.70 7.35
N SER A 410 8.20 -34.30 8.55
CA SER A 410 8.72 -34.86 9.79
C SER A 410 7.81 -35.99 10.29
N THR A 411 8.44 -37.08 10.72
CA THR A 411 7.77 -38.18 11.41
C THR A 411 7.74 -37.98 12.92
N THR A 412 8.39 -36.93 13.43
CA THR A 412 8.35 -36.64 14.86
C THR A 412 6.95 -36.26 15.28
N THR A 413 6.53 -36.78 16.40
CA THR A 413 5.23 -36.52 17.01
C THR A 413 5.02 -35.02 17.16
N SER A 414 3.95 -34.48 16.57
CA SER A 414 3.51 -33.14 16.92
C SER A 414 3.26 -33.09 18.42
N SER A 415 3.95 -32.20 19.12
CA SER A 415 3.69 -31.93 20.54
C SER A 415 2.27 -31.42 20.80
N LEU A 416 1.46 -31.22 19.78
CA LEU A 416 0.16 -30.58 19.85
C LEU A 416 -1.02 -31.52 19.91
N ASP A 417 -0.89 -32.72 19.34
CA ASP A 417 -1.96 -33.70 19.40
C ASP A 417 -1.37 -35.12 19.34
N PRO A 418 -1.33 -35.83 20.47
CA PRO A 418 -0.80 -37.19 20.52
C PRO A 418 -1.67 -38.20 19.75
N THR A 419 -2.92 -37.84 19.37
CA THR A 419 -3.74 -38.67 18.52
C THR A 419 -3.29 -38.66 17.05
N LEU A 420 -2.45 -37.67 16.69
CA LEU A 420 -1.79 -37.57 15.39
C LEU A 420 -0.47 -38.34 15.33
N THR A 421 -0.15 -39.12 16.36
CA THR A 421 1.03 -39.99 16.43
C THR A 421 1.06 -40.91 15.22
N GLY A 422 2.11 -40.82 14.41
CA GLY A 422 2.25 -41.63 13.19
C GLY A 422 1.63 -41.02 11.92
N GLN A 423 0.94 -39.89 12.01
CA GLN A 423 0.58 -39.11 10.83
C GLN A 423 1.80 -38.28 10.38
N ARG A 424 2.06 -38.26 9.08
CA ARG A 424 3.07 -37.41 8.48
C ARG A 424 2.59 -35.96 8.60
N VAL A 425 3.15 -35.24 9.57
CA VAL A 425 2.92 -33.80 9.71
C VAL A 425 4.01 -33.10 8.93
N GLN A 426 3.67 -32.42 7.84
CA GLN A 426 4.61 -31.64 7.04
C GLN A 426 5.10 -30.37 7.76
N THR A 427 5.27 -30.41 9.07
CA THR A 427 5.51 -29.17 9.77
C THR A 427 6.60 -29.31 10.79
N TYR A 428 7.61 -28.49 10.63
CA TYR A 428 8.57 -28.17 11.65
C TYR A 428 7.98 -27.14 12.59
N GLY A 429 7.41 -27.60 13.66
CA GLY A 429 6.87 -26.72 14.69
C GLY A 429 5.60 -25.95 14.28
N TYR A 430 4.55 -26.13 15.04
CA TYR A 430 3.47 -25.17 15.07
C TYR A 430 3.99 -23.92 15.74
N ASN A 431 3.79 -22.94 15.07
CA ASN A 431 4.27 -21.66 15.09
C ASN A 431 4.11 -20.87 16.37
N GLU A 432 5.20 -20.30 16.76
CA GLU A 432 5.28 -19.19 17.70
C GLU A 432 4.84 -17.85 17.10
N LEU A 433 4.43 -17.81 15.82
CA LEU A 433 3.99 -16.59 15.19
C LEU A 433 2.53 -16.35 15.55
N SER A 434 2.30 -15.17 16.01
CA SER A 434 1.02 -14.70 16.50
C SER A 434 0.00 -14.61 15.35
N PRO A 435 -0.98 -15.51 15.22
CA PRO A 435 -2.04 -15.31 14.26
C PRO A 435 -2.85 -14.08 14.65
N GLU A 436 -3.36 -13.38 13.66
CA GLU A 436 -4.10 -12.15 13.84
C GLU A 436 -5.54 -12.36 13.43
N TYR A 437 -6.45 -11.71 14.13
CA TYR A 437 -7.84 -11.64 13.75
C TYR A 437 -8.39 -10.27 14.08
N THR A 438 -8.96 -9.61 13.10
CA THR A 438 -9.62 -8.31 13.28
C THR A 438 -10.85 -8.24 12.37
N LYS A 439 -12.02 -8.00 12.96
CA LYS A 439 -13.25 -7.76 12.20
C LYS A 439 -13.97 -6.57 12.77
N GLY A 440 -14.10 -5.52 11.98
CA GLY A 440 -14.75 -4.31 12.44
C GLY A 440 -14.58 -3.14 11.51
N TYR A 441 -14.73 -1.94 12.04
CA TYR A 441 -14.64 -0.73 11.26
C TYR A 441 -13.91 0.38 12.01
N GLU A 442 -13.40 1.33 11.24
CA GLU A 442 -13.03 2.64 11.75
C GLU A 442 -13.71 3.74 10.92
N ASN A 443 -13.97 4.85 11.57
CA ASN A 443 -14.58 6.02 10.99
C ASN A 443 -13.82 7.28 11.40
N LYS A 444 -13.63 8.20 10.45
CA LYS A 444 -12.98 9.50 10.63
C LYS A 444 -13.89 10.58 10.07
N LEU A 445 -14.43 11.40 10.95
CA LEU A 445 -15.14 12.61 10.59
C LEU A 445 -14.25 13.81 10.90
N ALA A 446 -13.90 14.60 9.89
CA ALA A 446 -13.02 15.73 10.08
C ALA A 446 -13.57 17.00 9.45
N LEU A 447 -13.35 18.12 10.14
CA LEU A 447 -13.51 19.46 9.63
C LEU A 447 -12.14 20.12 9.55
N TYR A 448 -11.85 20.80 8.44
CA TYR A 448 -10.59 21.51 8.26
C TYR A 448 -10.76 22.80 7.47
N PHE A 449 -9.82 23.70 7.67
CA PHE A 449 -9.69 24.89 6.86
C PHE A 449 -8.23 25.18 6.54
N THR A 450 -7.98 25.86 5.42
CA THR A 450 -6.68 26.44 5.06
C THR A 450 -6.90 27.79 4.45
N ASP A 451 -5.93 28.69 4.64
CA ASP A 451 -5.87 29.96 3.94
C ASP A 451 -4.43 30.22 3.46
N ASN A 452 -4.34 30.59 2.21
CA ASN A 452 -3.08 31.06 1.62
C ASN A 452 -3.18 32.56 1.41
N TRP A 453 -2.56 33.32 2.33
CA TRP A 453 -2.64 34.76 2.39
C TRP A 453 -1.40 35.42 1.79
N GLN A 454 -1.57 36.09 0.66
CA GLN A 454 -0.54 36.91 0.05
C GLN A 454 -0.51 38.29 0.74
N VAL A 455 0.25 38.41 1.83
CA VAL A 455 0.31 39.62 2.67
C VAL A 455 0.87 40.80 1.89
N THR A 456 1.96 40.56 1.16
CA THR A 456 2.57 41.49 0.18
C THR A 456 3.03 40.70 -1.05
N PRO A 457 3.40 41.32 -2.16
CA PRO A 457 3.94 40.59 -3.32
C PRO A 457 5.16 39.71 -2.98
N GLN A 458 5.89 40.02 -1.90
CA GLN A 458 7.08 39.30 -1.45
C GLN A 458 6.79 38.32 -0.30
N PHE A 459 5.69 38.53 0.46
CA PHE A 459 5.44 37.78 1.69
C PHE A 459 4.12 37.03 1.63
N ASN A 460 4.23 35.72 1.77
CA ASN A 460 3.10 34.79 1.78
C ASN A 460 3.04 34.05 3.10
N ILE A 461 1.84 33.84 3.61
CA ILE A 461 1.54 33.03 4.79
C ILE A 461 0.50 31.98 4.39
N TYR A 462 0.82 30.71 4.65
CA TYR A 462 -0.15 29.62 4.58
C TYR A 462 -0.42 29.10 5.99
N TYR A 463 -1.68 29.02 6.39
CA TYR A 463 -2.07 28.49 7.69
C TYR A 463 -3.34 27.66 7.58
N GLY A 464 -3.51 26.77 8.54
CA GLY A 464 -4.69 25.92 8.56
C GLY A 464 -4.83 25.12 9.84
N GLY A 465 -6.01 24.56 10.00
CA GLY A 465 -6.38 23.71 11.13
C GLY A 465 -7.30 22.57 10.71
N ARG A 466 -7.20 21.47 11.44
CA ARG A 466 -8.03 20.28 11.31
C ARG A 466 -8.47 19.80 12.68
N LEU A 467 -9.72 19.40 12.78
CA LEU A 467 -10.28 18.68 13.92
C LEU A 467 -10.92 17.39 13.40
N GLU A 468 -10.55 16.24 13.97
CA GLU A 468 -10.98 14.93 13.49
C GLU A 468 -11.50 14.09 14.65
N TYR A 469 -12.74 13.63 14.55
CA TYR A 469 -13.29 12.62 15.42
C TYR A 469 -13.02 11.24 14.81
N TYR A 470 -12.26 10.43 15.53
CA TYR A 470 -11.91 9.06 15.18
C TYR A 470 -12.69 8.08 16.05
N ARG A 471 -13.32 7.10 15.43
CA ARG A 471 -13.97 5.99 16.11
C ARG A 471 -13.57 4.67 15.50
N MET A 472 -13.22 3.71 16.34
CA MET A 472 -12.95 2.32 15.97
C MET A 472 -13.83 1.39 16.78
N SER A 473 -14.38 0.37 16.14
CA SER A 473 -15.07 -0.76 16.81
C SER A 473 -14.75 -2.05 16.08
N ALA A 474 -14.07 -2.96 16.75
CA ALA A 474 -13.64 -4.23 16.15
C ALA A 474 -13.68 -5.36 17.17
N ASP A 475 -13.95 -6.57 16.67
CA ASP A 475 -13.68 -7.80 17.38
C ASP A 475 -12.25 -8.21 17.03
N GLN A 476 -11.37 -8.26 18.02
CA GLN A 476 -9.95 -8.54 17.85
C GLN A 476 -9.52 -9.68 18.76
N ILE A 477 -8.59 -10.47 18.28
CA ILE A 477 -7.86 -11.40 19.11
C ILE A 477 -6.48 -10.82 19.36
N SER A 478 -6.19 -10.67 20.63
CA SER A 478 -4.87 -10.43 21.13
C SER A 478 -3.98 -11.62 20.78
N ALA A 479 -2.95 -11.39 20.03
CA ALA A 479 -1.98 -12.40 19.72
C ALA A 479 -1.27 -12.84 20.99
N SER A 480 -1.73 -13.89 21.58
CA SER A 480 -0.91 -14.66 22.50
C SER A 480 -0.20 -15.73 21.69
N ARG A 481 1.10 -15.82 21.87
CA ARG A 481 1.94 -16.86 21.25
C ARG A 481 1.61 -18.22 21.83
N PHE A 482 0.64 -18.89 21.26
CA PHE A 482 0.33 -20.27 21.60
C PHE A 482 0.56 -21.15 20.38
N PRO A 483 1.39 -22.17 20.49
CA PRO A 483 1.42 -23.22 19.50
C PRO A 483 0.02 -23.75 19.24
N GLY A 484 -0.37 -23.92 17.98
CA GLY A 484 -1.69 -24.43 17.62
C GLY A 484 -2.86 -23.48 17.86
N PHE A 485 -2.62 -22.18 17.91
CA PHE A 485 -3.65 -21.17 18.10
C PHE A 485 -4.77 -21.28 17.06
N ARG A 486 -6.00 -21.31 17.54
CA ARG A 486 -7.20 -21.16 16.74
C ARG A 486 -8.28 -20.43 17.53
N ILE A 487 -9.28 -19.91 16.83
CA ILE A 487 -10.45 -19.31 17.45
C ILE A 487 -11.37 -20.42 17.96
N GLY A 488 -11.92 -20.27 19.16
CA GLY A 488 -12.83 -21.19 19.82
C GLY A 488 -12.20 -21.95 20.97
N ASP A 489 -12.85 -23.03 21.36
CA ASP A 489 -12.41 -23.94 22.41
C ASP A 489 -11.58 -25.09 21.79
N PHE A 490 -10.42 -25.36 22.35
CA PHE A 490 -9.55 -26.43 21.87
C PHE A 490 -8.63 -26.92 22.99
N THR A 491 -8.03 -28.09 22.77
CA THR A 491 -7.04 -28.66 23.67
C THR A 491 -5.66 -28.53 23.06
N THR A 492 -4.70 -28.06 23.84
CA THR A 492 -3.27 -28.16 23.51
C THR A 492 -2.63 -29.25 24.35
N TYR A 493 -1.60 -29.86 23.79
CA TYR A 493 -0.86 -30.92 24.46
C TYR A 493 0.61 -30.52 24.57
N SER A 494 1.22 -30.75 25.71
CA SER A 494 2.65 -30.57 25.94
C SER A 494 3.21 -31.84 26.56
N LYS A 495 4.46 -32.18 26.23
CA LYS A 495 5.17 -33.27 26.87
C LYS A 495 6.01 -32.70 28.03
N GLU A 496 5.82 -33.26 29.22
CA GLU A 496 6.61 -32.90 30.38
C GLU A 496 8.02 -33.54 30.24
N GLU A 497 9.06 -32.72 30.30
CA GLU A 497 10.43 -33.18 30.05
C GLU A 497 10.91 -34.21 31.07
N GLU A 498 10.51 -34.08 32.34
CA GLU A 498 10.96 -34.93 33.42
C GLU A 498 10.26 -36.30 33.44
N THR A 499 9.00 -36.37 33.13
CA THR A 499 8.18 -37.58 33.26
C THR A 499 7.86 -38.23 31.92
N GLY A 500 7.99 -37.45 30.81
CA GLY A 500 7.53 -37.87 29.49
C GLY A 500 6.00 -37.89 29.33
N ASN A 501 5.26 -37.49 30.35
CA ASN A 501 3.80 -37.48 30.35
C ASN A 501 3.24 -36.37 29.41
N ILE A 502 2.12 -36.68 28.78
CA ILE A 502 1.40 -35.72 27.97
C ILE A 502 0.38 -34.97 28.82
N ILE A 503 0.55 -33.68 28.92
CA ILE A 503 -0.36 -32.78 29.63
C ILE A 503 -1.32 -32.17 28.63
N ALA A 504 -2.62 -32.40 28.81
CA ALA A 504 -3.67 -31.77 28.04
C ALA A 504 -4.14 -30.48 28.72
N THR A 505 -4.06 -29.38 28.02
CA THR A 505 -4.52 -28.07 28.52
C THR A 505 -5.67 -27.55 27.69
N GLN A 506 -6.82 -27.30 28.31
CA GLN A 506 -7.95 -26.69 27.65
C GLN A 506 -7.66 -25.19 27.42
N ARG A 507 -7.97 -24.74 26.22
CA ARG A 507 -7.83 -23.37 25.78
C ARG A 507 -9.17 -22.85 25.26
N SER A 508 -9.46 -21.57 25.53
CA SER A 508 -10.65 -20.90 25.05
C SER A 508 -10.23 -19.51 24.56
N ILE A 509 -10.26 -19.32 23.24
CA ILE A 509 -9.80 -18.08 22.62
C ILE A 509 -10.92 -17.51 21.75
N HIS A 510 -11.48 -16.40 22.19
CA HIS A 510 -12.56 -15.72 21.48
C HIS A 510 -12.20 -14.25 21.23
N PRO A 511 -12.66 -13.68 20.10
CA PRO A 511 -12.48 -12.26 19.83
C PRO A 511 -13.10 -11.40 20.92
N ALA A 512 -12.35 -10.43 21.40
CA ALA A 512 -12.83 -9.41 22.32
C ALA A 512 -13.23 -8.14 21.56
N LYS A 513 -14.36 -7.56 21.94
CA LYS A 513 -14.82 -6.31 21.35
C LYS A 513 -14.02 -5.14 21.90
N VAL A 514 -13.39 -4.40 21.01
CA VAL A 514 -12.64 -3.18 21.32
C VAL A 514 -13.35 -2.00 20.69
N VAL A 515 -13.66 -0.98 21.50
CA VAL A 515 -14.26 0.28 21.03
C VAL A 515 -13.39 1.43 21.52
N LYS A 516 -12.94 2.29 20.62
CA LYS A 516 -12.15 3.49 20.93
C LYS A 516 -12.69 4.68 20.16
N ASP A 517 -12.90 5.76 20.91
CA ASP A 517 -13.32 7.08 20.40
C ASP A 517 -12.27 8.11 20.78
N LYS A 518 -11.80 8.89 19.82
CA LYS A 518 -10.74 9.86 20.05
C LYS A 518 -10.88 11.10 19.18
N LEU A 519 -10.41 12.22 19.71
CA LEU A 519 -10.31 13.48 18.98
C LEU A 519 -8.86 13.72 18.57
N ASN A 520 -8.59 13.81 17.27
CA ASN A 520 -7.33 14.20 16.68
C ASN A 520 -7.39 15.66 16.23
N TYR A 521 -6.23 16.29 16.12
CA TYR A 521 -6.11 17.64 15.56
C TYR A 521 -4.84 17.79 14.75
N ALA A 522 -4.85 18.73 13.82
CA ALA A 522 -3.65 19.21 13.16
C ALA A 522 -3.71 20.74 13.02
N ALA A 523 -2.54 21.36 13.03
CA ALA A 523 -2.39 22.78 12.79
C ALA A 523 -1.09 23.02 12.02
N THR A 524 -1.09 24.01 11.13
CA THR A 524 0.09 24.42 10.35
C THR A 524 0.16 25.92 10.21
N LEU A 525 1.39 26.43 10.21
CA LEU A 525 1.72 27.79 9.85
C LEU A 525 3.02 27.77 9.04
N ARG A 526 2.97 28.30 7.83
CA ARG A 526 4.15 28.45 6.97
C ARG A 526 4.25 29.90 6.50
N ALA A 527 5.44 30.43 6.50
CA ALA A 527 5.78 31.74 5.98
C ALA A 527 6.83 31.59 4.88
N ALA A 528 6.67 32.31 3.78
CA ALA A 528 7.63 32.40 2.71
C ALA A 528 7.88 33.88 2.35
N TYR A 529 9.14 34.28 2.31
CA TYR A 529 9.55 35.64 2.01
C TYR A 529 10.54 35.67 0.85
N ASN A 530 10.14 36.27 -0.27
CA ASN A 530 10.98 36.50 -1.44
C ASN A 530 11.82 37.77 -1.19
N VAL A 531 13.07 37.60 -0.80
CA VAL A 531 14.01 38.71 -0.59
C VAL A 531 14.30 39.41 -1.92
N THR A 532 14.42 38.60 -2.98
CA THR A 532 14.57 39.07 -4.37
C THR A 532 13.67 38.21 -5.28
N GLY A 533 13.63 38.52 -6.57
CA GLY A 533 12.93 37.68 -7.55
C GLY A 533 13.53 36.26 -7.70
N GLN A 534 14.71 36.02 -7.15
CA GLN A 534 15.44 34.75 -7.28
C GLN A 534 15.73 34.07 -5.95
N PHE A 535 15.80 34.80 -4.86
CA PHE A 535 16.19 34.32 -3.53
C PHE A 535 15.09 34.56 -2.51
N GLY A 536 14.80 33.56 -1.70
CA GLY A 536 13.85 33.70 -0.61
C GLY A 536 14.12 32.77 0.55
N LEU A 537 13.36 33.00 1.62
CA LEU A 537 13.39 32.28 2.88
C LEU A 537 12.04 31.61 3.12
N THR A 538 12.04 30.47 3.77
CA THR A 538 10.82 29.78 4.19
C THR A 538 10.96 29.23 5.60
N ALA A 539 9.88 29.28 6.35
CA ALA A 539 9.75 28.65 7.66
C ALA A 539 8.38 27.97 7.77
N ASP A 540 8.33 26.80 8.38
CA ASP A 540 7.14 25.96 8.47
C ASP A 540 7.09 25.29 9.85
N GLY A 541 5.95 25.40 10.51
CA GLY A 541 5.64 24.70 11.75
C GLY A 541 4.31 23.96 11.58
N THR A 542 4.33 22.64 11.74
CA THR A 542 3.16 21.77 11.60
C THR A 542 3.10 20.80 12.75
N VAL A 543 1.92 20.57 13.31
CA VAL A 543 1.67 19.52 14.27
C VAL A 543 0.44 18.73 13.86
N ALA A 544 0.52 17.41 13.92
CA ALA A 544 -0.63 16.55 13.78
C ALA A 544 -0.65 15.46 14.85
N THR A 545 -1.84 15.03 15.17
CA THR A 545 -2.06 13.90 16.07
C THR A 545 -2.83 12.82 15.37
N ARG A 546 -2.52 11.56 15.70
CA ARG A 546 -3.28 10.41 15.20
C ARG A 546 -3.43 9.35 16.28
N PHE A 547 -4.43 8.51 16.12
CA PHE A 547 -4.53 7.21 16.77
C PHE A 547 -4.13 6.11 15.80
N PRO A 548 -3.57 5.00 16.30
CA PRO A 548 -3.31 3.83 15.49
C PRO A 548 -4.58 3.37 14.78
N ARG A 549 -4.44 2.88 13.55
CA ARG A 549 -5.55 2.35 12.73
C ARG A 549 -5.95 0.97 13.22
N ILE A 550 -7.13 0.52 12.82
CA ILE A 550 -7.69 -0.80 13.18
C ILE A 550 -6.73 -1.97 12.91
N ASN A 551 -5.91 -1.90 11.88
CA ASN A 551 -4.95 -2.92 11.49
C ASN A 551 -3.55 -2.76 12.10
N GLU A 552 -3.25 -1.64 12.78
CA GLU A 552 -1.95 -1.42 13.45
C GLU A 552 -1.86 -2.08 14.83
N TYR A 553 -2.95 -2.65 15.32
CA TYR A 553 -3.00 -3.38 16.59
C TYR A 553 -2.75 -4.88 16.45
N ALA A 554 -2.45 -5.31 15.24
CA ALA A 554 -2.16 -6.71 14.96
C ALA A 554 -0.89 -7.17 15.68
N GLY A 555 -0.89 -8.38 16.19
CA GLY A 555 0.31 -9.08 16.67
C GLY A 555 0.55 -9.10 18.18
N THR A 556 0.06 -8.16 18.98
CA THR A 556 0.39 -8.11 20.42
C THR A 556 -0.79 -8.03 21.36
N GLY A 557 -1.98 -7.86 20.82
CA GLY A 557 -3.18 -7.52 21.58
C GLY A 557 -3.11 -6.11 22.16
N PRO A 558 -4.17 -5.37 21.97
CA PRO A 558 -4.19 -3.97 22.34
C PRO A 558 -4.14 -3.82 23.87
N THR A 559 -2.98 -3.44 24.38
CA THR A 559 -2.89 -2.89 25.72
C THR A 559 -3.39 -1.45 25.71
N GLU A 560 -3.81 -0.92 26.86
CA GLU A 560 -4.20 0.49 26.97
C GLU A 560 -3.08 1.45 26.54
N GLU A 561 -1.83 1.01 26.62
CA GLU A 561 -0.66 1.76 26.19
C GLU A 561 -0.57 1.92 24.68
N GLN A 562 -1.03 0.94 23.90
CA GLN A 562 -1.06 1.00 22.44
C GLN A 562 -2.10 1.99 21.91
N TYR A 563 -3.11 2.33 22.73
CA TYR A 563 -4.12 3.32 22.38
C TYR A 563 -3.72 4.76 22.75
N LYS A 564 -2.44 5.03 23.01
CA LYS A 564 -1.96 6.39 23.24
C LYS A 564 -1.96 7.17 21.93
N ARG A 565 -2.31 8.45 22.05
CA ARG A 565 -2.23 9.38 20.92
C ARG A 565 -0.78 9.55 20.47
N VAL A 566 -0.54 9.42 19.18
CA VAL A 566 0.73 9.79 18.55
C VAL A 566 0.67 11.27 18.20
N THR A 567 1.69 12.02 18.59
CA THR A 567 1.83 13.44 18.25
C THR A 567 3.11 13.62 17.42
N ILE A 568 2.98 14.30 16.30
CA ILE A 568 4.07 14.52 15.34
C ILE A 568 4.20 16.03 15.10
N PRO A 569 5.09 16.74 15.81
CA PRO A 569 5.52 18.08 15.45
C PRO A 569 6.62 18.02 14.38
N LEU A 570 6.50 18.89 13.37
CA LEU A 570 7.45 19.14 12.29
C LEU A 570 7.78 20.64 12.28
N ILE A 571 9.05 20.99 12.31
CA ILE A 571 9.53 22.37 12.17
C ILE A 571 10.60 22.38 11.08
N ARG A 572 10.43 23.26 10.11
CA ARG A 572 11.40 23.41 9.01
C ARG A 572 11.73 24.88 8.81
N GLY A 573 12.95 25.14 8.40
CA GLY A 573 13.38 26.47 8.01
C GLY A 573 14.50 26.39 7.00
N GLY A 574 14.48 27.26 6.02
CA GLY A 574 15.50 27.21 4.98
C GLY A 574 15.41 28.35 3.99
N LEU A 575 16.19 28.21 2.95
CA LEU A 575 16.30 29.15 1.86
C LEU A 575 16.10 28.46 0.51
N PHE A 576 15.66 29.24 -0.45
CA PHE A 576 15.58 28.81 -1.84
C PHE A 576 16.19 29.89 -2.76
N TYR A 577 16.81 29.41 -3.83
CA TYR A 577 17.34 30.24 -4.90
C TYR A 577 16.96 29.63 -6.24
N LYS A 578 16.37 30.45 -7.12
CA LYS A 578 15.94 30.00 -8.44
C LYS A 578 16.30 31.02 -9.51
N ASN A 579 16.95 30.52 -10.55
CA ASN A 579 17.13 31.24 -11.79
C ASN A 579 16.92 30.29 -12.97
N LYS A 580 17.19 30.73 -14.20
CA LYS A 580 17.02 29.90 -15.41
C LYS A 580 17.96 28.68 -15.49
N TRP A 581 19.00 28.62 -14.65
CA TRP A 581 20.05 27.59 -14.69
C TRP A 581 20.08 26.73 -13.42
N ILE A 582 19.73 27.30 -12.30
CA ILE A 582 19.90 26.69 -10.97
C ILE A 582 18.59 26.82 -10.21
N ASN A 583 18.17 25.71 -9.64
CA ASN A 583 17.11 25.64 -8.64
C ASN A 583 17.71 24.98 -7.40
N LEU A 584 17.92 25.76 -6.34
CA LEU A 584 18.55 25.34 -5.09
C LEU A 584 17.58 25.53 -3.94
N THR A 585 17.38 24.49 -3.16
CA THR A 585 16.64 24.55 -1.89
C THR A 585 17.50 23.95 -0.79
N SER A 586 17.63 24.64 0.32
CA SER A 586 18.36 24.16 1.50
C SER A 586 17.49 24.33 2.74
N MET A 587 17.19 23.23 3.43
CA MET A 587 16.23 23.16 4.53
C MET A 587 16.84 22.44 5.74
N VAL A 588 16.66 23.01 6.91
CA VAL A 588 16.83 22.32 8.20
C VAL A 588 15.47 21.85 8.66
N THR A 589 15.37 20.58 9.03
CA THR A 589 14.12 19.93 9.46
C THR A 589 14.31 19.31 10.83
N TYR A 590 13.45 19.67 11.77
CA TYR A 590 13.26 18.94 13.02
C TYR A 590 11.89 18.29 13.01
N ILE A 591 11.86 16.97 13.26
CA ILE A 591 10.62 16.19 13.40
C ILE A 591 10.74 15.25 14.57
N SER A 592 9.62 15.05 15.27
CA SER A 592 9.55 13.99 16.28
C SER A 592 8.22 13.23 16.19
N LYS A 593 8.21 12.02 16.73
CA LYS A 593 7.02 11.17 16.85
C LYS A 593 6.98 10.62 18.25
N SER A 594 5.92 10.93 18.99
CA SER A 594 5.70 10.36 20.32
C SER A 594 5.00 9.02 20.22
N ASN A 595 5.17 8.20 21.28
CA ASN A 595 4.48 6.90 21.42
C ASN A 595 4.62 6.00 20.19
N ASN A 596 5.82 5.97 19.57
CA ASN A 596 6.11 4.98 18.56
C ASN A 596 6.16 3.60 19.21
N ILE A 597 5.47 2.64 18.62
CA ILE A 597 5.33 1.30 19.15
C ILE A 597 6.17 0.36 18.30
N ASP A 598 6.99 -0.45 18.94
CA ASP A 598 7.78 -1.48 18.31
C ASP A 598 7.77 -2.74 19.17
N GLN A 599 7.83 -3.89 18.54
CA GLN A 599 7.89 -5.18 19.21
C GLN A 599 9.30 -5.75 19.10
N GLN A 600 9.94 -6.02 20.23
CA GLN A 600 11.27 -6.57 20.27
C GLN A 600 11.30 -7.91 20.98
N ASN A 601 12.05 -8.85 20.41
CA ASN A 601 12.37 -10.11 21.06
C ASN A 601 13.70 -9.91 21.82
N LEU A 602 13.62 -9.90 23.14
CA LEU A 602 14.80 -9.79 23.99
C LEU A 602 15.20 -11.18 24.50
N THR A 603 16.47 -11.50 24.39
CA THR A 603 17.04 -12.71 24.97
C THR A 603 17.88 -12.33 26.18
N LYS A 604 17.70 -13.01 27.28
CA LYS A 604 18.51 -12.81 28.48
C LYS A 604 19.97 -13.22 28.20
N PRO A 605 20.94 -12.32 28.43
CA PRO A 605 22.34 -12.64 28.17
C PRO A 605 22.78 -13.93 28.83
N GLY A 606 23.40 -14.81 28.05
CA GLY A 606 23.93 -16.11 28.55
C GLY A 606 22.89 -17.22 28.73
N THR A 607 21.67 -17.02 28.24
CA THR A 607 20.59 -18.03 28.26
C THR A 607 19.81 -18.02 26.93
N GLU A 608 19.04 -19.08 26.69
CA GLU A 608 18.08 -19.14 25.56
C GLU A 608 16.71 -18.54 25.94
N GLU A 609 16.58 -18.03 27.17
CA GLU A 609 15.32 -17.45 27.64
C GLU A 609 15.00 -16.16 26.91
N GLY A 610 14.02 -16.23 26.01
CA GLY A 610 13.54 -15.11 25.21
C GLY A 610 12.23 -14.55 25.75
N LYS A 611 12.09 -13.22 25.70
CA LYS A 611 10.86 -12.52 26.02
C LYS A 611 10.56 -11.48 24.96
N THR A 612 9.34 -11.50 24.42
CA THR A 612 8.85 -10.41 23.58
C THR A 612 8.34 -9.30 24.46
N VAL A 613 8.81 -8.12 24.22
CA VAL A 613 8.40 -6.91 24.90
C VAL A 613 7.88 -5.87 23.91
N LEU A 614 6.87 -5.13 24.32
CA LEU A 614 6.39 -3.96 23.61
C LEU A 614 7.21 -2.76 24.07
N LEU A 615 7.91 -2.13 23.13
CA LEU A 615 8.64 -0.89 23.39
C LEU A 615 7.82 0.29 22.93
N ILE A 616 7.61 1.24 23.83
CA ILE A 616 6.96 2.52 23.51
C ILE A 616 7.99 3.61 23.72
N TYR A 617 8.37 4.30 22.65
CA TYR A 617 9.44 5.29 22.66
C TYR A 617 9.13 6.48 21.77
N ASN A 618 9.92 7.53 21.94
CA ASN A 618 9.82 8.73 21.11
C ASN A 618 10.99 8.80 20.13
N ILE A 619 10.68 9.14 18.89
CA ILE A 619 11.67 9.37 17.84
C ILE A 619 11.86 10.88 17.72
N LYS A 620 13.10 11.32 17.59
CA LYS A 620 13.47 12.72 17.32
C LYS A 620 14.53 12.74 16.25
N THR A 621 14.33 13.53 15.21
CA THR A 621 15.25 13.64 14.10
C THR A 621 15.51 15.12 13.79
N LEU A 622 16.78 15.45 13.61
CA LEU A 622 17.24 16.72 13.05
C LEU A 622 17.98 16.41 11.76
N GLY A 623 17.53 17.01 10.68
CA GLY A 623 18.10 16.79 9.35
C GLY A 623 18.41 18.09 8.63
N TRP A 624 19.34 18.02 7.70
CA TRP A 624 19.64 19.09 6.75
C TRP A 624 19.61 18.49 5.35
N THR A 625 18.81 19.10 4.48
CA THR A 625 18.64 18.65 3.09
C THR A 625 18.94 19.81 2.16
N THR A 626 19.75 19.55 1.14
CA THR A 626 20.02 20.48 0.04
C THR A 626 19.76 19.78 -1.28
N SER A 627 19.03 20.39 -2.16
CA SER A 627 18.66 19.86 -3.48
C SER A 627 18.82 20.92 -4.57
#